data_00291ba05e8a73d15a65bdb435977145
#
_entry.id   00291ba05e8a73d15a65bdb435977145
#
_cell.length_a   1.000
_cell.length_b   1.000
_cell.length_c   1.000
_cell.angle_alpha   90.00
_cell.angle_beta   90.00
_cell.angle_gamma   90.00
#
_symmetry.space_group_name_H-M   'P 1'
#
loop_
_entity.id
_entity.type
_entity.pdbx_description
1 polymer ?
#
loop_
_entity_poly.entity_id
_entity_poly.type
_entity_poly.pdbx_seq_one_letter_code
_entity_poly.pdbx_strand_id
1 'polypeptide(L)'
;MKKILKLLSIVIMLTVATIYTLPAKILAFGPSSETIYEGIDVSEFQRNIDFEKVKKDGIEVVYIRSSEGTNYIDAKFEQNYKRAREAGLKIGFYHYVDARSVSQAEKEAQFFASVISGKIADCRLAMDFESFGRLSKKEINTIGLAFMKKLEELTKKEVVLYSNAYTASRIWEGEVTNYPLWIAQYEVNKPENSGTWKSWAGWQYTDVGRVSGISNNVDRDKFTKEIFMSEGTQIPDTEKPKPDEEDDKTTTKKIKIKWGDTLSQLAIKYNTTVAELVRLNNIQNPNLIYAGNYLIVPVKGVNTSNTTIYTVKRGDTLYEIAQMFNTTVSEIAQENNIQNVNLIYPRPKASCK
;
A
#
# COMPACT_ATOMS: atom_id res chain seq x y z
N MET A 1 -85.90 54.88 -15.28
CA MET A 1 -84.45 54.96 -15.26
C MET A 1 -83.92 53.66 -14.56
N LYS A 2 -83.56 52.72 -15.38
CA LYS A 2 -83.06 51.38 -14.88
C LYS A 2 -81.54 51.37 -14.98
N LYS A 3 -80.86 51.28 -13.83
CA LYS A 3 -79.42 51.12 -13.76
C LYS A 3 -79.09 49.63 -13.98
N ILE A 4 -78.35 49.32 -15.01
CA ILE A 4 -77.86 48.00 -15.33
C ILE A 4 -76.55 47.82 -14.56
N LEU A 5 -76.55 46.83 -13.58
CA LEU A 5 -75.39 46.46 -12.85
C LEU A 5 -74.64 45.38 -13.66
N LYS A 6 -73.45 45.74 -14.17
CA LYS A 6 -72.56 44.75 -14.81
C LYS A 6 -71.77 44.01 -13.74
N LEU A 7 -72.08 42.74 -13.58
CA LEU A 7 -71.28 41.80 -12.77
C LEU A 7 -70.01 41.44 -13.58
N LEU A 8 -68.87 41.81 -13.08
CA LEU A 8 -67.56 41.38 -13.62
C LEU A 8 -67.16 40.09 -12.90
N SER A 9 -67.29 38.97 -13.60
CA SER A 9 -66.81 37.69 -13.10
C SER A 9 -65.30 37.58 -13.33
N ILE A 10 -64.51 37.68 -12.29
CA ILE A 10 -63.07 37.37 -12.35
C ILE A 10 -62.90 35.87 -12.24
N VAL A 11 -62.56 35.21 -13.31
CA VAL A 11 -62.13 33.82 -13.30
C VAL A 11 -60.65 33.77 -12.91
N ILE A 12 -60.40 33.37 -11.66
CA ILE A 12 -59.02 33.09 -11.21
C ILE A 12 -58.67 31.68 -11.71
N MET A 13 -57.84 31.64 -12.73
CA MET A 13 -57.28 30.41 -13.24
C MET A 13 -56.11 30.02 -12.34
N LEU A 14 -56.33 29.10 -11.37
CA LEU A 14 -55.26 28.49 -10.60
C LEU A 14 -54.49 27.54 -11.51
N THR A 15 -53.36 27.96 -12.02
CA THR A 15 -52.38 27.07 -12.66
C THR A 15 -51.66 26.30 -11.55
N VAL A 16 -52.07 25.08 -11.27
CA VAL A 16 -51.31 24.12 -10.47
C VAL A 16 -50.07 23.70 -11.28
N ALA A 17 -48.98 24.38 -11.02
CA ALA A 17 -47.66 23.91 -11.50
C ALA A 17 -47.30 22.61 -10.77
N THR A 18 -47.60 21.48 -11.41
CA THR A 18 -47.06 20.19 -10.97
C THR A 18 -45.55 20.24 -11.19
N ILE A 19 -44.82 20.52 -10.12
CA ILE A 19 -43.37 20.34 -10.07
C ILE A 19 -43.15 18.83 -10.17
N TYR A 20 -42.89 18.34 -11.37
CA TYR A 20 -42.30 17.02 -11.55
C TYR A 20 -40.90 17.08 -10.93
N THR A 21 -40.76 16.75 -9.65
CA THR A 21 -39.46 16.37 -9.09
C THR A 21 -39.06 15.10 -9.80
N LEU A 22 -38.19 15.22 -10.81
CA LEU A 22 -37.48 14.06 -11.34
C LEU A 22 -36.89 13.35 -10.13
N PRO A 23 -37.13 12.04 -9.94
CA PRO A 23 -36.49 11.34 -8.85
C PRO A 23 -34.99 11.58 -9.00
N ALA A 24 -34.36 12.16 -7.96
CA ALA A 24 -32.92 12.20 -7.89
C ALA A 24 -32.45 10.78 -8.21
N LYS A 25 -31.72 10.60 -9.32
CA LYS A 25 -31.06 9.33 -9.60
C LYS A 25 -30.23 9.09 -8.35
N ILE A 26 -30.70 8.18 -7.48
CA ILE A 26 -29.82 7.59 -6.47
C ILE A 26 -28.74 6.96 -7.32
N LEU A 27 -27.56 7.59 -7.36
CA LEU A 27 -26.41 7.03 -8.05
C LEU A 27 -26.17 5.69 -7.34
N ALA A 28 -26.59 4.60 -7.98
CA ALA A 28 -26.34 3.28 -7.47
C ALA A 28 -24.81 3.14 -7.32
N PHE A 29 -24.37 2.65 -6.17
CA PHE A 29 -22.98 2.34 -5.95
C PHE A 29 -22.50 1.36 -7.03
N GLY A 30 -21.64 1.82 -7.92
CA GLY A 30 -21.22 1.11 -9.12
C GLY A 30 -19.72 1.25 -9.36
N PRO A 31 -19.25 0.72 -10.49
CA PRO A 31 -17.86 0.90 -10.88
C PRO A 31 -17.56 2.38 -11.14
N SER A 32 -16.33 2.81 -10.85
CA SER A 32 -15.87 4.18 -11.09
C SER A 32 -15.66 4.49 -12.59
N SER A 33 -15.59 3.45 -13.44
CA SER A 33 -15.56 3.58 -14.91
C SER A 33 -16.30 2.42 -15.58
N GLU A 34 -16.66 2.62 -16.87
CA GLU A 34 -17.35 1.59 -17.68
C GLU A 34 -16.42 0.42 -18.05
N THR A 35 -15.11 0.67 -18.18
CA THR A 35 -14.15 -0.38 -18.51
C THR A 35 -13.86 -1.21 -17.27
N ILE A 36 -14.08 -2.53 -17.38
CA ILE A 36 -13.83 -3.49 -16.32
C ILE A 36 -12.70 -4.43 -16.75
N TYR A 37 -11.78 -4.70 -15.85
CA TYR A 37 -10.68 -5.62 -16.00
C TYR A 37 -10.90 -6.81 -15.03
N GLU A 38 -10.83 -8.03 -15.57
CA GLU A 38 -10.88 -9.22 -14.72
C GLU A 38 -9.58 -9.40 -13.98
N GLY A 39 -9.67 -9.66 -12.68
CA GLY A 39 -8.54 -9.78 -11.80
C GLY A 39 -8.61 -10.93 -10.82
N ILE A 40 -7.51 -11.11 -10.14
CA ILE A 40 -7.34 -12.01 -8.99
C ILE A 40 -6.43 -11.36 -7.97
N ASP A 41 -6.57 -11.75 -6.71
CA ASP A 41 -5.52 -11.52 -5.74
C ASP A 41 -4.98 -12.84 -5.17
N VAL A 42 -3.67 -12.84 -4.91
CA VAL A 42 -2.93 -14.07 -4.60
C VAL A 42 -1.88 -13.84 -3.51
N SER A 43 -1.58 -14.92 -2.82
CA SER A 43 -0.53 -14.99 -1.81
C SER A 43 0.17 -16.36 -1.89
N GLU A 44 0.94 -16.71 -0.87
CA GLU A 44 1.51 -18.06 -0.74
C GLU A 44 0.45 -19.17 -0.67
N PHE A 45 -0.80 -18.82 -0.29
CA PHE A 45 -1.89 -19.80 -0.18
C PHE A 45 -2.28 -20.43 -1.53
N GLN A 46 -2.08 -19.72 -2.64
CA GLN A 46 -2.29 -20.26 -3.98
C GLN A 46 -1.11 -21.14 -4.43
N ARG A 47 -0.06 -21.26 -3.64
CA ARG A 47 1.12 -22.12 -3.87
C ARG A 47 1.84 -21.78 -5.19
N ASN A 48 1.95 -22.75 -6.10
CA ASN A 48 2.58 -22.55 -7.41
C ASN A 48 1.53 -22.21 -8.45
N ILE A 49 1.68 -21.04 -9.06
CA ILE A 49 0.76 -20.51 -10.07
C ILE A 49 1.43 -20.57 -11.44
N ASP A 50 0.68 -21.00 -12.44
CA ASP A 50 1.04 -20.90 -13.86
C ASP A 50 0.36 -19.65 -14.44
N PHE A 51 1.06 -18.52 -14.35
CA PHE A 51 0.52 -17.22 -14.77
C PHE A 51 0.29 -17.11 -16.28
N GLU A 52 0.92 -17.93 -17.10
CA GLU A 52 0.62 -18.02 -18.53
C GLU A 52 -0.78 -18.57 -18.78
N LYS A 53 -1.20 -19.58 -17.99
CA LYS A 53 -2.56 -20.09 -18.04
C LYS A 53 -3.56 -19.10 -17.45
N VAL A 54 -3.20 -18.43 -16.34
CA VAL A 54 -4.01 -17.37 -15.73
C VAL A 54 -4.32 -16.28 -16.76
N LYS A 55 -3.30 -15.81 -17.48
CA LYS A 55 -3.47 -14.80 -18.54
C LYS A 55 -4.37 -15.28 -19.68
N LYS A 56 -4.20 -16.53 -20.12
CA LYS A 56 -5.03 -17.16 -21.16
C LYS A 56 -6.47 -17.35 -20.73
N ASP A 57 -6.73 -17.47 -19.44
CA ASP A 57 -8.09 -17.58 -18.85
C ASP A 57 -8.79 -16.22 -18.75
N GLY A 58 -8.18 -15.16 -19.28
CA GLY A 58 -8.77 -13.82 -19.38
C GLY A 58 -8.47 -12.89 -18.21
N ILE A 59 -7.60 -13.29 -17.28
CA ILE A 59 -7.17 -12.41 -16.18
C ILE A 59 -6.21 -11.35 -16.73
N GLU A 60 -6.43 -10.10 -16.35
CA GLU A 60 -5.66 -8.95 -16.78
C GLU A 60 -4.85 -8.33 -15.64
N VAL A 61 -5.40 -8.36 -14.42
CA VAL A 61 -4.82 -7.74 -13.23
C VAL A 61 -4.57 -8.80 -12.16
N VAL A 62 -3.43 -8.73 -11.49
CA VAL A 62 -3.13 -9.54 -10.31
C VAL A 62 -2.63 -8.66 -9.17
N TYR A 63 -3.29 -8.73 -8.02
CA TYR A 63 -2.75 -8.23 -6.77
C TYR A 63 -1.98 -9.34 -6.06
N ILE A 64 -0.78 -9.03 -5.59
CA ILE A 64 0.11 -10.00 -4.96
C ILE A 64 0.41 -9.55 -3.54
N ARG A 65 0.13 -10.40 -2.55
CA ARG A 65 0.55 -10.12 -1.17
C ARG A 65 2.06 -10.03 -1.13
N SER A 66 2.56 -8.89 -0.69
CA SER A 66 3.99 -8.70 -0.50
C SER A 66 4.43 -9.05 0.91
N SER A 67 3.63 -8.65 1.90
CA SER A 67 4.05 -8.67 3.30
C SER A 67 2.86 -8.51 4.25
N GLU A 68 3.13 -8.72 5.55
CA GLU A 68 2.20 -8.56 6.65
C GLU A 68 2.95 -8.03 7.89
N GLY A 69 2.33 -7.13 8.64
CA GLY A 69 2.90 -6.55 9.84
C GLY A 69 4.26 -5.88 9.58
N THR A 70 5.19 -6.01 10.52
CA THR A 70 6.49 -5.33 10.43
C THR A 70 7.65 -6.23 9.98
N ASN A 71 7.43 -7.53 9.75
CA ASN A 71 8.53 -8.48 9.56
C ASN A 71 8.21 -9.72 8.72
N TYR A 72 6.96 -9.92 8.29
CA TYR A 72 6.60 -11.06 7.46
C TYR A 72 6.57 -10.68 5.98
N ILE A 73 7.36 -11.39 5.15
CA ILE A 73 7.31 -11.31 3.69
C ILE A 73 6.62 -12.58 3.19
N ASP A 74 5.64 -12.44 2.29
CA ASP A 74 4.96 -13.58 1.70
C ASP A 74 5.94 -14.48 0.97
N ALA A 75 5.92 -15.78 1.32
CA ALA A 75 6.92 -16.74 0.84
C ALA A 75 6.90 -16.96 -0.68
N LYS A 76 5.83 -16.54 -1.35
CA LYS A 76 5.67 -16.62 -2.81
C LYS A 76 5.78 -15.27 -3.51
N PHE A 77 5.94 -14.18 -2.79
CA PHE A 77 5.93 -12.83 -3.36
C PHE A 77 6.87 -12.67 -4.56
N GLU A 78 8.15 -12.97 -4.37
CA GLU A 78 9.14 -12.82 -5.43
C GLU A 78 8.86 -13.71 -6.65
N GLN A 79 8.45 -14.97 -6.38
CA GLN A 79 8.11 -15.91 -7.43
C GLN A 79 6.88 -15.46 -8.22
N ASN A 80 5.83 -15.05 -7.51
CA ASN A 80 4.58 -14.59 -8.11
C ASN A 80 4.81 -13.31 -8.91
N TYR A 81 5.53 -12.33 -8.36
CA TYR A 81 5.88 -11.10 -9.05
C TYR A 81 6.60 -11.37 -10.37
N LYS A 82 7.69 -12.15 -10.32
CA LYS A 82 8.48 -12.46 -11.50
C LYS A 82 7.64 -13.12 -12.59
N ARG A 83 6.89 -14.16 -12.24
CA ARG A 83 6.09 -14.94 -13.21
C ARG A 83 4.90 -14.16 -13.75
N ALA A 84 4.23 -13.35 -12.93
CA ALA A 84 3.14 -12.49 -13.36
C ALA A 84 3.63 -11.41 -14.35
N ARG A 85 4.82 -10.83 -14.11
CA ARG A 85 5.47 -9.89 -15.04
C ARG A 85 5.83 -10.57 -16.37
N GLU A 86 6.42 -11.75 -16.32
CA GLU A 86 6.75 -12.54 -17.51
C GLU A 86 5.52 -12.87 -18.34
N ALA A 87 4.39 -13.18 -17.71
CA ALA A 87 3.11 -13.43 -18.37
C ALA A 87 2.42 -12.15 -18.91
N GLY A 88 2.94 -10.96 -18.59
CA GLY A 88 2.39 -9.67 -19.06
C GLY A 88 1.09 -9.27 -18.36
N LEU A 89 0.89 -9.67 -17.11
CA LEU A 89 -0.20 -9.20 -16.27
C LEU A 89 0.09 -7.80 -15.72
N LYS A 90 -0.96 -7.02 -15.46
CA LYS A 90 -0.89 -5.79 -14.68
C LYS A 90 -0.80 -6.13 -13.21
N ILE A 91 0.14 -5.55 -12.49
CA ILE A 91 0.48 -5.95 -11.13
C ILE A 91 0.16 -4.86 -10.12
N GLY A 92 -0.57 -5.23 -9.07
CA GLY A 92 -0.70 -4.51 -7.83
C GLY A 92 -0.01 -5.26 -6.68
N PHE A 93 0.32 -4.55 -5.62
CA PHE A 93 0.82 -5.15 -4.39
C PHE A 93 -0.11 -4.80 -3.24
N TYR A 94 -0.31 -5.75 -2.32
CA TYR A 94 -1.00 -5.48 -1.08
C TYR A 94 -0.18 -5.89 0.15
N HIS A 95 -0.50 -5.24 1.26
CA HIS A 95 0.08 -5.50 2.57
C HIS A 95 -1.04 -5.71 3.57
N TYR A 96 -0.99 -6.82 4.29
CA TYR A 96 -1.90 -7.09 5.40
C TYR A 96 -1.46 -6.32 6.65
N VAL A 97 -2.30 -5.39 7.09
CA VAL A 97 -2.01 -4.51 8.22
C VAL A 97 -2.52 -5.11 9.51
N ASP A 98 -1.64 -5.28 10.49
CA ASP A 98 -1.99 -5.73 11.84
C ASP A 98 -1.77 -4.67 12.94
N ALA A 99 -1.49 -3.43 12.53
CA ALA A 99 -1.18 -2.32 13.40
C ALA A 99 -2.22 -2.05 14.48
N ARG A 100 -1.76 -1.70 15.67
CA ARG A 100 -2.60 -1.31 16.83
C ARG A 100 -2.32 0.10 17.31
N SER A 101 -1.46 0.83 16.61
CA SER A 101 -1.15 2.24 16.87
C SER A 101 -0.64 2.93 15.60
N VAL A 102 -0.67 4.25 15.57
CA VAL A 102 -0.11 5.06 14.47
C VAL A 102 1.36 4.72 14.23
N SER A 103 2.16 4.66 15.29
CA SER A 103 3.59 4.32 15.16
C SER A 103 3.83 2.94 14.57
N GLN A 104 2.96 1.96 14.87
CA GLN A 104 3.04 0.63 14.27
C GLN A 104 2.65 0.68 12.79
N ALA A 105 1.56 1.38 12.45
CA ALA A 105 1.11 1.53 11.06
C ALA A 105 2.18 2.19 10.17
N GLU A 106 2.87 3.21 10.67
CA GLU A 106 3.98 3.84 9.95
C GLU A 106 5.16 2.88 9.73
N LYS A 107 5.47 2.04 10.71
CA LYS A 107 6.51 0.99 10.56
C LYS A 107 6.09 -0.08 9.55
N GLU A 108 4.84 -0.47 9.52
CA GLU A 108 4.31 -1.41 8.54
C GLU A 108 4.34 -0.81 7.13
N ALA A 109 3.98 0.47 6.97
CA ALA A 109 4.11 1.18 5.71
C ALA A 109 5.57 1.26 5.23
N GLN A 110 6.53 1.51 6.15
CA GLN A 110 7.97 1.46 5.86
C GLN A 110 8.41 0.06 5.43
N PHE A 111 7.93 -0.96 6.12
CA PHE A 111 8.24 -2.34 5.79
C PHE A 111 7.69 -2.72 4.41
N PHE A 112 6.43 -2.42 4.12
CA PHE A 112 5.82 -2.64 2.82
C PHE A 112 6.60 -1.93 1.71
N ALA A 113 6.89 -0.63 1.86
CA ALA A 113 7.68 0.14 0.92
C ALA A 113 9.06 -0.49 0.64
N SER A 114 9.72 -1.02 1.68
CA SER A 114 11.03 -1.68 1.55
C SER A 114 10.96 -3.00 0.78
N VAL A 115 9.90 -3.79 0.99
CA VAL A 115 9.69 -5.09 0.33
C VAL A 115 9.44 -4.92 -1.17
N ILE A 116 8.67 -3.89 -1.55
CA ILE A 116 8.34 -3.63 -2.96
C ILE A 116 9.36 -2.72 -3.67
N SER A 117 10.41 -2.29 -2.98
CA SER A 117 11.44 -1.43 -3.55
C SER A 117 12.08 -2.06 -4.78
N GLY A 118 12.24 -1.28 -5.86
CA GLY A 118 12.79 -1.74 -7.14
C GLY A 118 11.82 -2.59 -7.98
N LYS A 119 10.56 -2.74 -7.56
CA LYS A 119 9.53 -3.46 -8.32
C LYS A 119 8.56 -2.48 -9.00
N ILE A 120 8.11 -2.87 -10.18
CA ILE A 120 7.11 -2.11 -10.94
C ILE A 120 5.72 -2.55 -10.49
N ALA A 121 4.94 -1.60 -9.99
CA ALA A 121 3.51 -1.74 -9.76
C ALA A 121 2.75 -0.97 -10.83
N ASP A 122 1.87 -1.63 -11.57
CA ASP A 122 0.97 -1.00 -12.53
C ASP A 122 -0.25 -0.39 -11.83
N CYS A 123 -0.63 -0.99 -10.69
CA CYS A 123 -1.82 -0.64 -9.92
C CYS A 123 -1.44 0.07 -8.60
N ARG A 124 -2.42 0.78 -8.02
CA ARG A 124 -2.30 1.40 -6.70
C ARG A 124 -1.86 0.39 -5.66
N LEU A 125 -1.08 0.83 -4.67
CA LEU A 125 -0.68 -0.04 -3.56
C LEU A 125 -1.88 -0.24 -2.63
N ALA A 126 -2.19 -1.48 -2.27
CA ALA A 126 -3.38 -1.75 -1.46
C ALA A 126 -3.03 -1.88 0.03
N MET A 127 -3.79 -1.14 0.85
CA MET A 127 -3.86 -1.35 2.29
C MET A 127 -4.97 -2.35 2.57
N ASP A 128 -4.62 -3.49 3.15
CA ASP A 128 -5.53 -4.53 3.61
C ASP A 128 -5.54 -4.53 5.14
N PHE A 129 -6.49 -3.80 5.75
CA PHE A 129 -6.63 -3.67 7.19
C PHE A 129 -7.99 -4.16 7.64
N GLU A 130 -8.06 -5.41 8.10
CA GLU A 130 -9.30 -6.10 8.44
C GLU A 130 -9.41 -6.50 9.91
N SER A 131 -8.28 -6.79 10.55
CA SER A 131 -8.26 -7.23 11.94
C SER A 131 -8.03 -6.05 12.89
N PHE A 132 -9.06 -5.60 13.57
CA PHE A 132 -9.00 -4.41 14.41
C PHE A 132 -8.81 -4.68 15.90
N GLY A 133 -9.02 -5.91 16.36
CA GLY A 133 -8.94 -6.25 17.77
C GLY A 133 -9.94 -5.44 18.63
N ARG A 134 -9.42 -4.67 19.58
CA ARG A 134 -10.24 -3.82 20.47
C ARG A 134 -10.19 -2.33 20.12
N LEU A 135 -9.70 -1.98 18.94
CA LEU A 135 -9.63 -0.59 18.52
C LEU A 135 -11.01 0.01 18.33
N SER A 136 -11.18 1.23 18.77
CA SER A 136 -12.38 2.03 18.48
C SER A 136 -12.37 2.44 17.00
N LYS A 137 -13.54 2.79 16.47
CA LYS A 137 -13.70 3.30 15.11
C LYS A 137 -12.75 4.47 14.82
N LYS A 138 -12.60 5.41 15.76
CA LYS A 138 -11.69 6.55 15.62
C LYS A 138 -10.24 6.10 15.49
N GLU A 139 -9.79 5.15 16.32
CA GLU A 139 -8.42 4.63 16.25
C GLU A 139 -8.17 3.89 14.94
N ILE A 140 -9.12 3.07 14.47
CA ILE A 140 -9.00 2.37 13.17
C ILE A 140 -8.77 3.37 12.04
N ASN A 141 -9.60 4.41 11.96
CA ASN A 141 -9.47 5.44 10.92
C ASN A 141 -8.14 6.22 11.03
N THR A 142 -7.72 6.55 12.25
CA THR A 142 -6.45 7.25 12.47
C THR A 142 -5.26 6.39 12.06
N ILE A 143 -5.26 5.11 12.41
CA ILE A 143 -4.22 4.13 12.10
C ILE A 143 -4.16 3.87 10.59
N GLY A 144 -5.30 3.58 9.97
CA GLY A 144 -5.36 3.32 8.52
C GLY A 144 -4.91 4.54 7.71
N LEU A 145 -5.34 5.74 8.09
CA LEU A 145 -4.92 6.98 7.41
C LEU A 145 -3.41 7.22 7.55
N ALA A 146 -2.84 6.95 8.74
CA ALA A 146 -1.41 7.08 8.97
C ALA A 146 -0.60 6.12 8.10
N PHE A 147 -1.05 4.85 7.98
CA PHE A 147 -0.44 3.87 7.09
C PHE A 147 -0.42 4.36 5.62
N MET A 148 -1.59 4.74 5.10
CA MET A 148 -1.72 5.15 3.68
C MET A 148 -0.90 6.39 3.37
N LYS A 149 -0.98 7.44 4.21
CA LYS A 149 -0.19 8.68 4.04
C LYS A 149 1.31 8.39 4.09
N LYS A 150 1.75 7.54 5.03
CA LYS A 150 3.16 7.16 5.15
C LYS A 150 3.64 6.36 3.94
N LEU A 151 2.81 5.46 3.44
CA LEU A 151 3.13 4.68 2.24
C LEU A 151 3.28 5.58 1.00
N GLU A 152 2.37 6.54 0.80
CA GLU A 152 2.46 7.53 -0.28
C GLU A 152 3.70 8.42 -0.15
N GLU A 153 4.01 8.86 1.08
CA GLU A 153 5.22 9.65 1.37
C GLU A 153 6.49 8.92 0.92
N LEU A 154 6.61 7.63 1.26
CA LEU A 154 7.80 6.82 1.01
C LEU A 154 7.94 6.37 -0.44
N THR A 155 6.83 5.97 -1.05
CA THR A 155 6.84 5.33 -2.37
C THR A 155 6.57 6.30 -3.51
N LYS A 156 5.96 7.45 -3.23
CA LYS A 156 5.41 8.40 -4.22
C LYS A 156 4.37 7.73 -5.13
N LYS A 157 3.73 6.65 -4.67
CA LYS A 157 2.73 5.88 -5.38
C LYS A 157 1.37 6.06 -4.72
N GLU A 158 0.33 6.02 -5.55
CA GLU A 158 -1.05 6.13 -5.10
C GLU A 158 -1.50 4.85 -4.38
N VAL A 159 -2.43 5.00 -3.45
CA VAL A 159 -2.94 3.92 -2.59
C VAL A 159 -4.41 3.66 -2.85
N VAL A 160 -4.85 2.43 -2.64
CA VAL A 160 -6.25 1.98 -2.62
C VAL A 160 -6.54 1.31 -1.27
N LEU A 161 -7.73 1.53 -0.73
CA LEU A 161 -8.21 0.84 0.46
C LEU A 161 -8.96 -0.43 0.05
N TYR A 162 -8.49 -1.61 0.50
CA TYR A 162 -9.28 -2.84 0.47
C TYR A 162 -10.13 -2.93 1.73
N SER A 163 -11.41 -3.29 1.58
CA SER A 163 -12.32 -3.49 2.72
C SER A 163 -13.53 -4.32 2.34
N ASN A 164 -13.99 -5.19 3.23
CA ASN A 164 -15.31 -5.81 3.06
C ASN A 164 -16.44 -4.78 3.20
N ALA A 165 -17.59 -5.06 2.60
CA ALA A 165 -18.74 -4.15 2.52
C ALA A 165 -19.25 -3.70 3.89
N TYR A 166 -19.24 -4.59 4.90
CA TYR A 166 -19.67 -4.25 6.26
C TYR A 166 -18.73 -3.20 6.88
N THR A 167 -17.44 -3.43 6.82
CA THR A 167 -16.42 -2.52 7.36
C THR A 167 -16.42 -1.19 6.60
N ALA A 168 -16.52 -1.24 5.27
CA ALA A 168 -16.58 -0.05 4.42
C ALA A 168 -17.75 0.87 4.82
N SER A 169 -18.94 0.30 5.10
CA SER A 169 -20.13 1.08 5.43
C SER A 169 -20.21 1.54 6.90
N ARG A 170 -19.50 0.89 7.82
CA ARG A 170 -19.68 1.10 9.27
C ARG A 170 -18.49 1.68 9.98
N ILE A 171 -17.30 1.38 9.49
CA ILE A 171 -16.04 1.69 10.19
C ILE A 171 -15.32 2.86 9.52
N TRP A 172 -15.12 2.81 8.22
CA TRP A 172 -14.36 3.83 7.54
C TRP A 172 -15.11 5.15 7.42
N GLU A 173 -14.43 6.25 7.75
CA GLU A 173 -14.97 7.61 7.68
C GLU A 173 -13.86 8.67 7.56
N GLY A 174 -14.26 9.92 7.30
CA GLY A 174 -13.35 11.06 7.21
C GLY A 174 -12.40 10.98 6.03
N GLU A 175 -11.14 11.36 6.20
CA GLU A 175 -10.15 11.43 5.13
C GLU A 175 -9.85 10.08 4.48
N VAL A 176 -10.01 8.96 5.21
CA VAL A 176 -9.81 7.61 4.67
C VAL A 176 -10.72 7.37 3.45
N THR A 177 -11.93 7.93 3.47
CA THR A 177 -12.91 7.74 2.40
C THR A 177 -12.63 8.57 1.14
N ASN A 178 -11.57 9.36 1.13
CA ASN A 178 -11.05 10.02 -0.09
C ASN A 178 -10.19 9.09 -0.94
N TYR A 179 -9.72 7.97 -0.37
CA TYR A 179 -9.00 6.95 -1.13
C TYR A 179 -9.97 6.10 -1.94
N PRO A 180 -9.60 5.63 -3.14
CA PRO A 180 -10.41 4.67 -3.89
C PRO A 180 -10.68 3.40 -3.08
N LEU A 181 -11.84 2.81 -3.29
CA LEU A 181 -12.26 1.60 -2.58
C LEU A 181 -12.15 0.36 -3.47
N TRP A 182 -11.45 -0.65 -2.97
CA TRP A 182 -11.54 -2.03 -3.44
C TRP A 182 -12.40 -2.81 -2.43
N ILE A 183 -13.67 -3.04 -2.81
CA ILE A 183 -14.67 -3.64 -1.91
C ILE A 183 -14.73 -5.15 -2.09
N ALA A 184 -14.78 -5.90 -0.98
CA ALA A 184 -15.12 -7.32 -0.97
C ALA A 184 -16.58 -7.52 -0.57
N GLN A 185 -17.35 -8.12 -1.46
CA GLN A 185 -18.71 -8.56 -1.18
C GLN A 185 -19.10 -9.72 -2.08
N TYR A 186 -19.39 -10.86 -1.47
CA TYR A 186 -19.64 -12.12 -2.16
C TYR A 186 -21.13 -12.41 -2.28
N GLU A 187 -21.49 -13.33 -3.18
CA GLU A 187 -22.87 -13.84 -3.37
C GLU A 187 -23.89 -12.75 -3.72
N VAL A 188 -23.43 -11.65 -4.33
CA VAL A 188 -24.27 -10.56 -4.81
C VAL A 188 -24.05 -10.31 -6.30
N ASN A 189 -25.04 -9.77 -7.00
CA ASN A 189 -24.91 -9.42 -8.42
C ASN A 189 -24.09 -8.16 -8.66
N LYS A 190 -24.00 -7.30 -7.66
CA LYS A 190 -23.21 -6.04 -7.61
C LYS A 190 -23.00 -5.64 -6.18
N PRO A 191 -21.89 -4.94 -5.89
CA PRO A 191 -21.67 -4.43 -4.53
C PRO A 191 -22.77 -3.45 -4.14
N GLU A 192 -23.14 -3.48 -2.87
CA GLU A 192 -24.06 -2.52 -2.27
C GLU A 192 -23.34 -1.21 -1.93
N ASN A 193 -24.12 -0.14 -1.72
CA ASN A 193 -23.55 1.14 -1.30
C ASN A 193 -22.74 0.98 0.00
N SER A 194 -21.50 1.43 -0.02
CA SER A 194 -20.56 1.34 1.10
C SER A 194 -20.27 2.71 1.69
N GLY A 195 -21.16 3.18 2.56
CA GLY A 195 -20.94 4.40 3.33
C GLY A 195 -20.86 5.65 2.47
N THR A 196 -19.73 6.36 2.52
CA THR A 196 -19.53 7.63 1.80
C THR A 196 -19.02 7.48 0.38
N TRP A 197 -18.51 6.31 -0.02
CA TRP A 197 -18.05 6.10 -1.38
C TRP A 197 -19.21 6.09 -2.38
N LYS A 198 -18.98 6.72 -3.51
CA LYS A 198 -19.96 6.81 -4.61
C LYS A 198 -19.77 5.72 -5.65
N SER A 199 -18.57 5.15 -5.70
CA SER A 199 -18.16 4.12 -6.66
C SER A 199 -17.04 3.29 -6.07
N TRP A 200 -16.75 2.16 -6.71
CA TRP A 200 -15.63 1.29 -6.38
C TRP A 200 -14.59 1.28 -7.50
N ALA A 201 -13.32 1.19 -7.11
CA ALA A 201 -12.18 0.98 -8.00
C ALA A 201 -11.92 -0.51 -8.25
N GLY A 202 -12.21 -1.35 -7.26
CA GLY A 202 -12.15 -2.80 -7.30
C GLY A 202 -13.32 -3.45 -6.59
N TRP A 203 -13.73 -4.64 -7.07
CA TRP A 203 -14.72 -5.50 -6.42
C TRP A 203 -14.24 -6.94 -6.42
N GLN A 204 -13.87 -7.43 -5.23
CA GLN A 204 -13.63 -8.85 -4.97
C GLN A 204 -15.00 -9.53 -4.77
N TYR A 205 -15.40 -10.36 -5.73
CA TYR A 205 -16.76 -10.88 -5.79
C TYR A 205 -16.90 -12.33 -5.35
N THR A 206 -15.79 -13.05 -5.17
CA THR A 206 -15.76 -14.41 -4.61
C THR A 206 -14.37 -14.76 -4.08
N ASP A 207 -14.33 -15.57 -3.03
CA ASP A 207 -13.15 -16.19 -2.42
C ASP A 207 -12.99 -17.67 -2.77
N VAL A 208 -13.92 -18.22 -3.55
CA VAL A 208 -13.94 -19.62 -3.98
C VAL A 208 -13.81 -19.77 -5.50
N GLY A 209 -13.24 -18.76 -6.16
CA GLY A 209 -13.06 -18.73 -7.60
C GLY A 209 -12.15 -19.84 -8.10
N ARG A 210 -12.31 -20.17 -9.40
CA ARG A 210 -11.44 -21.10 -10.13
C ARG A 210 -10.87 -20.39 -11.34
N VAL A 211 -9.56 -20.51 -11.51
CA VAL A 211 -8.81 -19.92 -12.62
C VAL A 211 -7.81 -20.95 -13.12
N SER A 212 -7.71 -21.11 -14.43
CA SER A 212 -6.73 -22.00 -15.05
C SER A 212 -5.31 -21.59 -14.62
N GLY A 213 -4.51 -22.58 -14.20
CA GLY A 213 -3.16 -22.31 -13.69
C GLY A 213 -3.06 -22.19 -12.17
N ILE A 214 -4.20 -22.20 -11.45
CA ILE A 214 -4.25 -22.22 -9.98
C ILE A 214 -4.99 -23.48 -9.54
N SER A 215 -4.37 -24.24 -8.61
CA SER A 215 -4.89 -25.56 -8.22
C SER A 215 -5.97 -25.52 -7.15
N ASN A 216 -6.04 -24.48 -6.36
CA ASN A 216 -6.99 -24.26 -5.28
C ASN A 216 -7.88 -23.04 -5.53
N ASN A 217 -8.69 -22.67 -4.56
CA ASN A 217 -9.51 -21.48 -4.64
C ASN A 217 -8.64 -20.24 -4.74
N VAL A 218 -9.17 -19.25 -5.44
CA VAL A 218 -8.55 -17.92 -5.58
C VAL A 218 -9.63 -16.86 -5.58
N ASP A 219 -9.31 -15.74 -4.96
CA ASP A 219 -10.14 -14.56 -4.96
C ASP A 219 -10.22 -13.98 -6.37
N ARG A 220 -11.45 -13.68 -6.82
CA ARG A 220 -11.67 -13.06 -8.12
C ARG A 220 -12.22 -11.67 -7.99
N ASP A 221 -11.69 -10.80 -8.84
CA ASP A 221 -11.91 -9.38 -8.80
C ASP A 221 -12.40 -8.81 -10.12
N LYS A 222 -13.08 -7.69 -10.01
CA LYS A 222 -13.35 -6.77 -11.12
C LYS A 222 -12.72 -5.44 -10.77
N PHE A 223 -11.88 -4.92 -11.65
CA PHE A 223 -11.22 -3.63 -11.45
C PHE A 223 -11.68 -2.62 -12.49
N THR A 224 -11.69 -1.35 -12.12
CA THR A 224 -11.93 -0.22 -13.04
C THR A 224 -10.60 0.44 -13.40
N LYS A 225 -10.63 1.43 -14.29
CA LYS A 225 -9.42 2.22 -14.60
C LYS A 225 -8.81 2.93 -13.39
N GLU A 226 -9.60 3.21 -12.38
CA GLU A 226 -9.14 3.90 -11.17
C GLU A 226 -8.16 3.05 -10.34
N ILE A 227 -8.11 1.75 -10.57
CA ILE A 227 -7.16 0.87 -9.87
C ILE A 227 -5.72 1.13 -10.32
N PHE A 228 -5.49 1.61 -11.53
CA PHE A 228 -4.16 1.86 -12.05
C PHE A 228 -3.55 3.16 -11.49
N MET A 229 -2.22 3.21 -11.47
CA MET A 229 -1.50 4.46 -11.22
C MET A 229 -1.85 5.50 -12.27
N SER A 230 -1.97 6.77 -11.87
CA SER A 230 -2.15 7.88 -12.81
C SER A 230 -0.94 8.02 -13.74
N GLU A 231 -1.21 8.42 -15.00
CA GLU A 231 -0.13 8.74 -15.95
C GLU A 231 0.73 9.87 -15.37
N GLY A 232 2.01 9.60 -15.13
CA GLY A 232 2.95 10.53 -14.50
C GLY A 232 3.52 10.03 -13.17
N THR A 233 2.89 9.07 -12.51
CA THR A 233 3.44 8.34 -11.35
C THR A 233 4.22 7.08 -11.77
N GLN A 234 4.10 6.70 -13.03
CA GLN A 234 4.94 5.65 -13.61
C GLN A 234 6.29 6.25 -13.97
N ILE A 235 7.36 5.78 -13.37
CA ILE A 235 8.71 5.97 -13.92
C ILE A 235 8.64 5.38 -15.33
N PRO A 236 9.00 6.14 -16.41
CA PRO A 236 8.95 5.60 -17.76
C PRO A 236 9.68 4.27 -17.80
N ASP A 237 9.08 3.31 -18.48
CA ASP A 237 9.68 2.01 -18.83
C ASP A 237 10.76 2.25 -19.91
N THR A 238 11.73 3.11 -19.61
CA THR A 238 12.92 3.33 -20.39
C THR A 238 14.02 2.51 -19.76
N GLU A 239 14.20 1.40 -20.41
CA GLU A 239 15.25 0.42 -20.33
C GLU A 239 14.83 -0.91 -19.69
N LYS A 240 14.39 -1.84 -20.57
CA LYS A 240 14.81 -3.22 -20.43
C LYS A 240 16.28 -3.16 -20.01
N PRO A 241 16.67 -3.76 -18.90
CA PRO A 241 18.09 -4.02 -18.71
C PRO A 241 18.48 -4.96 -19.84
N LYS A 242 19.08 -4.41 -20.89
CA LYS A 242 20.01 -5.14 -21.72
C LYS A 242 21.00 -5.78 -20.75
N PRO A 243 21.45 -7.01 -20.99
CA PRO A 243 22.57 -7.55 -20.25
C PRO A 243 23.79 -6.74 -20.66
N ASP A 244 23.94 -5.58 -20.08
CA ASP A 244 25.16 -4.82 -20.20
C ASP A 244 25.98 -5.14 -18.96
N GLU A 245 27.06 -5.85 -19.25
CA GLU A 245 28.28 -5.76 -18.51
C GLU A 245 28.64 -4.27 -18.37
N GLU A 246 28.23 -3.67 -17.24
CA GLU A 246 28.88 -2.46 -16.76
C GLU A 246 28.86 -2.47 -15.23
N ASP A 247 29.97 -2.75 -14.76
CA ASP A 247 30.80 -2.53 -13.59
C ASP A 247 30.31 -1.38 -12.70
N ASP A 248 29.11 -1.53 -12.10
CA ASP A 248 28.84 -0.83 -10.83
C ASP A 248 29.45 -1.70 -9.72
N LYS A 249 30.69 -1.36 -9.35
CA LYS A 249 31.38 -1.88 -8.18
C LYS A 249 30.62 -1.51 -6.92
N THR A 250 29.43 -2.08 -6.75
CA THR A 250 28.79 -2.15 -5.44
C THR A 250 29.72 -2.98 -4.56
N THR A 251 30.60 -2.29 -3.82
CA THR A 251 31.48 -2.95 -2.88
C THR A 251 30.59 -3.71 -1.89
N THR A 252 30.68 -5.02 -1.87
CA THR A 252 29.95 -5.85 -0.94
C THR A 252 30.86 -6.34 0.18
N LYS A 253 30.30 -6.61 1.35
CA LYS A 253 31.01 -7.29 2.43
C LYS A 253 30.21 -8.48 2.93
N LYS A 254 30.93 -9.46 3.48
CA LYS A 254 30.36 -10.66 4.08
C LYS A 254 30.23 -10.45 5.58
N ILE A 255 29.04 -10.61 6.12
CA ILE A 255 28.76 -10.52 7.56
C ILE A 255 28.30 -11.87 8.08
N LYS A 256 28.47 -12.14 9.38
CA LYS A 256 27.94 -13.32 10.03
C LYS A 256 26.58 -12.97 10.66
N ILE A 257 25.55 -13.74 10.33
CA ILE A 257 24.21 -13.61 10.91
C ILE A 257 24.28 -14.00 12.37
N LYS A 258 23.77 -13.15 13.25
CA LYS A 258 23.68 -13.41 14.70
C LYS A 258 22.32 -13.99 15.05
N TRP A 259 22.23 -14.61 16.19
CA TRP A 259 20.96 -15.07 16.73
C TRP A 259 20.03 -13.87 16.96
N GLY A 260 18.79 -13.95 16.45
CA GLY A 260 17.81 -12.86 16.50
C GLY A 260 17.88 -11.85 15.33
N ASP A 261 18.87 -11.94 14.44
CA ASP A 261 18.89 -11.12 13.22
C ASP A 261 17.74 -11.52 12.28
N THR A 262 17.12 -10.50 11.65
CA THR A 262 16.19 -10.67 10.54
C THR A 262 16.73 -9.93 9.31
N LEU A 263 16.33 -10.35 8.11
CA LEU A 263 16.71 -9.62 6.88
C LEU A 263 16.25 -8.17 6.90
N SER A 264 15.08 -7.89 7.50
CA SER A 264 14.56 -6.53 7.63
C SER A 264 15.47 -5.64 8.47
N GLN A 265 15.90 -6.13 9.64
CA GLN A 265 16.84 -5.41 10.51
C GLN A 265 18.21 -5.23 9.83
N LEU A 266 18.68 -6.27 9.13
CA LEU A 266 19.95 -6.20 8.41
C LEU A 266 19.85 -5.26 7.20
N ALA A 267 18.72 -5.20 6.50
CA ALA A 267 18.48 -4.27 5.41
C ALA A 267 18.58 -2.83 5.90
N ILE A 268 17.92 -2.51 7.01
CA ILE A 268 18.00 -1.20 7.66
C ILE A 268 19.44 -0.89 8.06
N LYS A 269 20.09 -1.84 8.76
CA LYS A 269 21.46 -1.68 9.29
C LYS A 269 22.50 -1.41 8.21
N TYR A 270 22.32 -1.99 7.02
CA TYR A 270 23.27 -1.86 5.90
C TYR A 270 22.77 -0.93 4.79
N ASN A 271 21.77 -0.10 5.10
CA ASN A 271 21.17 0.88 4.19
C ASN A 271 20.86 0.27 2.81
N THR A 272 20.13 -0.83 2.83
CA THR A 272 19.72 -1.60 1.66
C THR A 272 18.28 -2.07 1.82
N THR A 273 17.77 -2.86 0.90
CA THR A 273 16.44 -3.45 0.97
C THR A 273 16.50 -4.93 1.24
N VAL A 274 15.42 -5.51 1.79
CA VAL A 274 15.29 -6.96 1.94
C VAL A 274 15.42 -7.63 0.57
N ALA A 275 14.82 -7.06 -0.47
CA ALA A 275 14.90 -7.58 -1.83
C ALA A 275 16.36 -7.66 -2.33
N GLU A 276 17.16 -6.63 -2.07
CA GLU A 276 18.56 -6.62 -2.43
C GLU A 276 19.39 -7.65 -1.66
N LEU A 277 19.13 -7.81 -0.35
CA LEU A 277 19.78 -8.87 0.43
C LEU A 277 19.39 -10.26 -0.07
N VAL A 278 18.13 -10.47 -0.43
CA VAL A 278 17.63 -11.72 -1.04
C VAL A 278 18.34 -11.98 -2.36
N ARG A 279 18.44 -10.98 -3.24
CA ARG A 279 19.12 -11.07 -4.54
C ARG A 279 20.61 -11.39 -4.40
N LEU A 280 21.32 -10.65 -3.56
CA LEU A 280 22.76 -10.82 -3.34
C LEU A 280 23.15 -12.19 -2.76
N ASN A 281 22.22 -12.81 -2.04
CA ASN A 281 22.48 -14.05 -1.29
C ASN A 281 21.71 -15.27 -1.82
N ASN A 282 20.94 -15.13 -2.90
CA ASN A 282 20.06 -16.17 -3.46
C ASN A 282 19.13 -16.81 -2.40
N ILE A 283 18.57 -15.99 -1.50
CA ILE A 283 17.71 -16.46 -0.41
C ILE A 283 16.36 -16.87 -0.99
N GLN A 284 15.97 -18.14 -0.78
CA GLN A 284 14.69 -18.67 -1.29
C GLN A 284 13.49 -18.29 -0.42
N ASN A 285 13.70 -18.16 0.89
CA ASN A 285 12.67 -17.76 1.85
C ASN A 285 13.20 -16.58 2.69
N PRO A 286 12.71 -15.35 2.45
CA PRO A 286 13.17 -14.16 3.16
C PRO A 286 12.93 -14.19 4.68
N ASN A 287 11.97 -15.00 5.13
CA ASN A 287 11.65 -15.14 6.55
C ASN A 287 12.54 -16.15 7.28
N LEU A 288 13.49 -16.78 6.56
CA LEU A 288 14.30 -17.86 7.13
C LEU A 288 15.79 -17.64 6.85
N ILE A 289 16.47 -17.02 7.80
CA ILE A 289 17.94 -16.91 7.82
C ILE A 289 18.46 -17.59 9.09
N TYR A 290 19.64 -18.19 9.00
CA TYR A 290 20.18 -18.99 10.09
C TYR A 290 21.36 -18.28 10.73
N ALA A 291 21.31 -18.10 12.05
CA ALA A 291 22.44 -17.62 12.83
C ALA A 291 23.67 -18.51 12.62
N GLY A 292 24.82 -17.87 12.50
CA GLY A 292 26.08 -18.54 12.18
C GLY A 292 26.41 -18.60 10.69
N ASN A 293 25.44 -18.49 9.79
CA ASN A 293 25.67 -18.37 8.36
C ASN A 293 26.20 -16.98 7.99
N TYR A 294 26.65 -16.84 6.77
CA TYR A 294 27.14 -15.59 6.25
C TYR A 294 26.12 -14.96 5.31
N LEU A 295 26.04 -13.64 5.33
CA LEU A 295 25.23 -12.82 4.45
C LEU A 295 26.11 -11.80 3.75
N ILE A 296 25.96 -11.67 2.43
CA ILE A 296 26.57 -10.61 1.62
C ILE A 296 25.68 -9.38 1.73
N VAL A 297 26.27 -8.26 2.14
CA VAL A 297 25.57 -6.97 2.26
C VAL A 297 26.30 -5.91 1.45
N PRO A 298 25.61 -4.95 0.82
CA PRO A 298 26.27 -3.87 0.09
C PRO A 298 27.03 -2.96 1.07
N VAL A 299 28.19 -2.45 0.61
CA VAL A 299 28.92 -1.38 1.27
C VAL A 299 28.78 -0.16 0.36
N LYS A 300 27.85 0.74 0.67
CA LYS A 300 27.84 2.03 -0.01
C LYS A 300 29.08 2.81 0.42
N GLY A 301 29.84 3.30 -0.56
CA GLY A 301 30.97 4.20 -0.28
C GLY A 301 30.48 5.39 0.52
N VAL A 302 31.22 5.73 1.58
CA VAL A 302 30.98 6.93 2.38
C VAL A 302 31.14 8.13 1.45
N ASN A 303 30.06 8.76 1.02
CA ASN A 303 30.12 10.08 0.43
C ASN A 303 30.47 11.07 1.54
N THR A 304 31.77 11.32 1.69
CA THR A 304 32.31 12.34 2.59
C THR A 304 32.07 13.72 1.99
N SER A 305 30.86 14.25 2.12
CA SER A 305 30.64 15.70 2.04
C SER A 305 29.18 16.05 2.28
N ASN A 306 28.80 16.12 3.55
CA ASN A 306 27.85 17.08 4.13
C ASN A 306 27.58 16.65 5.58
N THR A 307 28.47 17.02 6.49
CA THR A 307 28.22 16.88 7.92
C THR A 307 27.14 17.88 8.32
N THR A 308 25.94 17.42 8.58
CA THR A 308 24.86 18.25 9.13
C THR A 308 24.85 18.10 10.64
N ILE A 309 24.95 19.21 11.36
CA ILE A 309 24.91 19.21 12.83
C ILE A 309 23.45 19.34 13.26
N TYR A 310 22.96 18.35 14.00
CA TYR A 310 21.64 18.36 14.63
C TYR A 310 21.77 18.46 16.15
N THR A 311 20.94 19.30 16.76
CA THR A 311 20.88 19.42 18.23
C THR A 311 19.74 18.55 18.75
N VAL A 312 20.09 17.50 19.51
CA VAL A 312 19.12 16.57 20.12
C VAL A 312 18.17 17.34 21.05
N LYS A 313 16.88 17.14 20.86
CA LYS A 313 15.79 17.70 21.66
C LYS A 313 15.25 16.66 22.65
N ARG A 314 14.51 17.14 23.64
CA ARG A 314 13.85 16.23 24.59
C ARG A 314 12.78 15.40 23.87
N GLY A 315 12.89 14.09 23.98
CA GLY A 315 11.99 13.12 23.34
C GLY A 315 12.53 12.53 22.05
N ASP A 316 13.63 13.09 21.49
CA ASP A 316 14.25 12.51 20.28
C ASP A 316 14.84 11.13 20.56
N THR A 317 14.79 10.28 19.55
CA THR A 317 15.52 9.03 19.50
C THR A 317 16.53 9.06 18.35
N LEU A 318 17.63 8.30 18.46
CA LEU A 318 18.57 8.16 17.34
C LEU A 318 17.91 7.63 16.08
N TYR A 319 16.86 6.85 16.26
CA TYR A 319 16.09 6.30 15.14
C TYR A 319 15.35 7.42 14.38
N GLU A 320 14.63 8.30 15.07
CA GLU A 320 13.91 9.43 14.45
C GLU A 320 14.88 10.41 13.80
N ILE A 321 16.02 10.69 14.45
CA ILE A 321 17.08 11.54 13.89
C ILE A 321 17.65 10.88 12.61
N ALA A 322 17.93 9.59 12.63
CA ALA A 322 18.41 8.86 11.47
C ALA A 322 17.44 8.96 10.28
N GLN A 323 16.13 8.81 10.54
CA GLN A 323 15.10 8.99 9.53
C GLN A 323 15.06 10.43 8.99
N MET A 324 15.15 11.43 9.85
CA MET A 324 15.12 12.86 9.47
C MET A 324 16.26 13.23 8.50
N PHE A 325 17.42 12.61 8.67
CA PHE A 325 18.62 12.89 7.87
C PHE A 325 18.93 11.81 6.82
N ASN A 326 17.99 10.89 6.57
CA ASN A 326 18.15 9.78 5.60
C ASN A 326 19.47 9.01 5.79
N THR A 327 19.77 8.68 7.04
CA THR A 327 20.96 7.94 7.49
C THR A 327 20.52 6.82 8.42
N THR A 328 21.47 6.09 9.00
CA THR A 328 21.19 4.99 9.92
C THR A 328 21.56 5.32 11.37
N VAL A 329 20.89 4.69 12.33
CA VAL A 329 21.25 4.77 13.75
C VAL A 329 22.71 4.39 13.96
N SER A 330 23.20 3.39 13.21
CA SER A 330 24.60 2.92 13.30
C SER A 330 25.60 3.96 12.81
N GLU A 331 25.31 4.66 11.71
CA GLU A 331 26.16 5.73 11.19
C GLU A 331 26.23 6.91 12.17
N ILE A 332 25.07 7.36 12.67
CA ILE A 332 25.04 8.43 13.68
C ILE A 332 25.80 8.01 14.93
N ALA A 333 25.59 6.78 15.41
CA ALA A 333 26.27 6.29 16.60
C ALA A 333 27.79 6.19 16.41
N GLN A 334 28.24 5.72 15.26
CA GLN A 334 29.66 5.60 14.93
C GLN A 334 30.33 6.96 14.80
N GLU A 335 29.73 7.87 14.05
CA GLU A 335 30.30 9.22 13.84
C GLU A 335 30.32 10.07 15.12
N ASN A 336 29.41 9.81 16.06
CA ASN A 336 29.30 10.54 17.31
C ASN A 336 29.81 9.76 18.52
N ASN A 337 30.45 8.58 18.34
CA ASN A 337 30.96 7.71 19.40
C ASN A 337 29.90 7.34 20.45
N ILE A 338 28.65 7.13 20.04
CA ILE A 338 27.54 6.77 20.93
C ILE A 338 27.60 5.26 21.23
N GLN A 339 27.88 4.89 22.45
CA GLN A 339 28.00 3.50 22.89
C GLN A 339 26.62 2.83 23.08
N ASN A 340 25.63 3.56 23.54
CA ASN A 340 24.28 3.06 23.75
C ASN A 340 23.29 3.84 22.87
N VAL A 341 22.89 3.23 21.78
CA VAL A 341 21.98 3.83 20.76
C VAL A 341 20.58 4.13 21.30
N ASN A 342 20.20 3.53 22.43
CA ASN A 342 18.90 3.77 23.08
C ASN A 342 18.97 4.92 24.11
N LEU A 343 20.13 5.59 24.25
CA LEU A 343 20.33 6.61 25.27
C LEU A 343 21.06 7.80 24.69
N ILE A 344 20.32 8.81 24.28
CA ILE A 344 20.83 10.12 23.87
C ILE A 344 20.22 11.21 24.75
N TYR A 345 21.01 12.26 24.98
CA TYR A 345 20.61 13.35 25.86
C TYR A 345 20.49 14.66 25.08
N PRO A 346 19.44 15.47 25.32
CA PRO A 346 19.41 16.82 24.81
C PRO A 346 20.58 17.60 25.37
N ARG A 347 21.27 18.34 24.52
CA ARG A 347 22.37 19.21 25.00
C ARG A 347 21.77 20.33 25.86
N PRO A 348 22.19 20.53 27.10
CA PRO A 348 21.78 21.72 27.83
C PRO A 348 22.25 22.95 27.07
N LYS A 349 21.40 23.98 26.95
CA LYS A 349 21.81 25.26 26.40
C LYS A 349 23.04 25.72 27.19
N ALA A 350 24.19 25.79 26.54
CA ALA A 350 25.36 26.43 27.12
C ALA A 350 24.99 27.86 27.43
N SER A 351 24.98 28.24 28.70
CA SER A 351 24.90 29.63 29.08
C SER A 351 26.20 30.29 28.64
N CYS A 352 26.14 31.16 27.62
CA CYS A 352 27.20 32.10 27.36
C CYS A 352 27.33 33.01 28.59
N LYS A 353 28.47 32.94 29.27
CA LYS A 353 28.96 34.04 30.10
C LYS A 353 29.76 34.97 29.23
#